data_1e43dbbdcd1aaa14565c0aa4080fa067
#
_entry.id   1e43dbbdcd1aaa14565c0aa4080fa067
#
_cell.length_a   1.000
_cell.length_b   1.000
_cell.length_c   1.000
_cell.angle_alpha   90.00
_cell.angle_beta   90.00
_cell.angle_gamma   90.00
#
_symmetry.space_group_name_H-M   'P 1'
#
loop_
_entity.id
_entity.type
_entity.pdbx_description
1 polymer ?
#
loop_
_entity_poly.entity_id
_entity_poly.type
_entity_poly.pdbx_seq_one_letter_code
_entity_poly.pdbx_strand_id
1 'polypeptide(L)'
;ATEIYLIRHGQTDYNRQFRLQGRSDIPLNRLGLAQARAAHEALRGVHFDAVYASPLRRAVDTACIVSGWPEEKIELDPRLIEIGFGIWEGSDFRTLGPAGTAFFETPQNYTPPQGGESLDSVLRRTGGFLDALQQLPEDRHVLVASHGAALNALYLQIKGLPLSLFWTHRFGNCSIVRLGLSGGRLSVLEEYPEPVAPA
;
A
#
# COMPACT_ATOMS: atom_id res chain seq x y z
N ALA A 1 17.73 13.01 -9.28
CA ALA A 1 17.10 12.64 -8.01
C ALA A 1 16.36 11.31 -8.18
N THR A 2 16.23 10.55 -7.11
CA THR A 2 15.49 9.29 -7.11
C THR A 2 14.03 9.56 -6.73
N GLU A 3 13.10 8.98 -7.45
CA GLU A 3 11.67 9.09 -7.19
C GLU A 3 11.07 7.70 -6.95
N ILE A 4 10.17 7.64 -5.98
CA ILE A 4 9.53 6.40 -5.57
C ILE A 4 8.01 6.61 -5.64
N TYR A 5 7.34 5.71 -6.36
CA TYR A 5 5.89 5.75 -6.55
C TYR A 5 5.26 4.66 -5.68
N LEU A 6 4.60 5.09 -4.60
CA LEU A 6 3.85 4.17 -3.75
C LEU A 6 2.44 4.05 -4.32
N ILE A 7 2.00 2.82 -4.60
CA ILE A 7 0.66 2.57 -5.14
C ILE A 7 -0.07 1.51 -4.32
N ARG A 8 -1.33 1.77 -3.99
CA ARG A 8 -2.20 0.75 -3.42
C ARG A 8 -2.75 -0.13 -4.53
N HIS A 9 -2.88 -1.44 -4.26
CA HIS A 9 -3.46 -2.37 -5.22
C HIS A 9 -4.86 -1.95 -5.68
N GLY A 10 -5.28 -2.46 -6.83
CA GLY A 10 -6.61 -2.25 -7.36
C GLY A 10 -7.71 -2.92 -6.52
N GLN A 11 -8.96 -2.62 -6.83
CA GLN A 11 -10.10 -3.14 -6.09
C GLN A 11 -10.16 -4.67 -6.14
N THR A 12 -10.54 -5.26 -5.00
CA THR A 12 -10.90 -6.67 -4.87
C THR A 12 -12.37 -6.79 -4.49
N ASP A 13 -12.94 -7.99 -4.56
CA ASP A 13 -14.31 -8.19 -4.11
C ASP A 13 -14.47 -7.93 -2.61
N TYR A 14 -13.44 -8.19 -1.80
CA TYR A 14 -13.48 -7.85 -0.39
C TYR A 14 -13.59 -6.33 -0.18
N ASN A 15 -12.85 -5.53 -0.95
CA ASN A 15 -13.00 -4.07 -0.90
C ASN A 15 -14.46 -3.67 -1.21
N ARG A 16 -15.00 -4.19 -2.30
CA ARG A 16 -16.36 -3.88 -2.74
C ARG A 16 -17.40 -4.28 -1.70
N GLN A 17 -17.16 -5.33 -0.93
CA GLN A 17 -18.05 -5.86 0.09
C GLN A 17 -17.77 -5.33 1.49
N PHE A 18 -16.84 -4.39 1.65
CA PHE A 18 -16.43 -3.82 2.94
C PHE A 18 -15.87 -4.88 3.91
N ARG A 19 -15.25 -5.92 3.38
CA ARG A 19 -14.64 -6.99 4.17
C ARG A 19 -13.17 -6.71 4.41
N LEU A 20 -12.72 -6.97 5.63
CA LEU A 20 -11.30 -6.89 5.96
C LEU A 20 -10.54 -8.01 5.26
N GLN A 21 -9.53 -7.65 4.48
CA GLN A 21 -8.73 -8.62 3.73
C GLN A 21 -7.53 -9.11 4.53
N GLY A 22 -6.77 -8.17 5.10
CA GLY A 22 -5.54 -8.50 5.79
C GLY A 22 -4.62 -9.32 4.90
N ARG A 23 -4.27 -10.50 5.36
CA ARG A 23 -3.40 -11.44 4.64
C ARG A 23 -4.14 -12.45 3.79
N SER A 24 -5.47 -12.39 3.76
CA SER A 24 -6.26 -13.20 2.82
C SER A 24 -5.88 -12.82 1.39
N ASP A 25 -5.60 -13.83 0.56
CA ASP A 25 -5.03 -13.62 -0.78
C ASP A 25 -6.13 -13.50 -1.82
N ILE A 26 -6.87 -12.39 -1.76
CA ILE A 26 -8.00 -12.12 -2.64
C ILE A 26 -7.51 -11.42 -3.92
N PRO A 27 -7.86 -11.93 -5.11
CA PRO A 27 -7.38 -11.34 -6.36
C PRO A 27 -8.08 -10.03 -6.71
N LEU A 28 -7.51 -9.30 -7.65
CA LEU A 28 -8.17 -8.14 -8.24
C LEU A 28 -9.47 -8.57 -8.92
N ASN A 29 -10.52 -7.76 -8.78
CA ASN A 29 -11.74 -7.95 -9.55
C ASN A 29 -11.64 -7.17 -10.88
N ARG A 30 -12.72 -7.21 -11.68
CA ARG A 30 -12.73 -6.55 -12.99
C ARG A 30 -12.41 -5.05 -12.87
N LEU A 31 -13.00 -4.36 -11.91
CA LEU A 31 -12.72 -2.94 -11.69
C LEU A 31 -11.26 -2.72 -11.26
N GLY A 32 -10.74 -3.56 -10.39
CA GLY A 32 -9.34 -3.49 -9.96
C GLY A 32 -8.35 -3.62 -11.11
N LEU A 33 -8.62 -4.54 -12.04
CA LEU A 33 -7.82 -4.68 -13.26
C LEU A 33 -7.88 -3.42 -14.13
N ALA A 34 -9.07 -2.83 -14.28
CA ALA A 34 -9.24 -1.58 -15.04
C ALA A 34 -8.54 -0.40 -14.35
N GLN A 35 -8.60 -0.33 -13.03
CA GLN A 35 -7.89 0.71 -12.26
C GLN A 35 -6.37 0.60 -12.46
N ALA A 36 -5.83 -0.61 -12.43
CA ALA A 36 -4.40 -0.83 -12.64
C ALA A 36 -3.99 -0.42 -14.05
N ARG A 37 -4.80 -0.75 -15.06
CA ARG A 37 -4.54 -0.31 -16.43
C ARG A 37 -4.59 1.21 -16.58
N ALA A 38 -5.53 1.87 -15.90
CA ALA A 38 -5.61 3.33 -15.90
C ALA A 38 -4.36 3.96 -15.25
N ALA A 39 -3.87 3.36 -14.16
CA ALA A 39 -2.63 3.81 -13.51
C ALA A 39 -1.42 3.61 -14.43
N HIS A 40 -1.37 2.52 -15.18
CA HIS A 40 -0.34 2.31 -16.20
C HIS A 40 -0.31 3.46 -17.21
N GLU A 41 -1.48 3.86 -17.72
CA GLU A 41 -1.58 4.98 -18.66
C GLU A 41 -1.15 6.30 -18.01
N ALA A 42 -1.54 6.54 -16.76
CA ALA A 42 -1.18 7.76 -16.04
C ALA A 42 0.33 7.87 -15.82
N LEU A 43 1.03 6.74 -15.69
CA LEU A 43 2.48 6.69 -15.51
C LEU A 43 3.22 6.39 -16.80
N ARG A 44 2.56 6.48 -17.94
CA ARG A 44 3.22 6.33 -19.25
C ARG A 44 4.33 7.36 -19.37
N GLY A 45 5.49 6.92 -19.76
CA GLY A 45 6.68 7.77 -19.83
C GLY A 45 7.59 7.68 -18.61
N VAL A 46 7.13 7.09 -17.51
CA VAL A 46 8.01 6.76 -16.39
C VAL A 46 8.64 5.40 -16.66
N HIS A 47 9.96 5.37 -16.75
CA HIS A 47 10.71 4.13 -16.93
C HIS A 47 11.22 3.68 -15.57
N PHE A 48 10.64 2.60 -15.02
CA PHE A 48 11.04 2.09 -13.72
C PHE A 48 12.35 1.31 -13.81
N ASP A 49 13.22 1.54 -12.83
CA ASP A 49 14.48 0.81 -12.67
C ASP A 49 14.32 -0.38 -11.73
N ALA A 50 13.35 -0.33 -10.85
CA ALA A 50 13.01 -1.39 -9.92
C ALA A 50 11.51 -1.36 -9.59
N VAL A 51 10.93 -2.54 -9.36
CA VAL A 51 9.53 -2.68 -8.96
C VAL A 51 9.46 -3.64 -7.80
N TYR A 52 8.94 -3.15 -6.67
CA TYR A 52 8.72 -3.92 -5.45
C TYR A 52 7.24 -4.15 -5.25
N ALA A 53 6.87 -5.26 -4.68
CA ALA A 53 5.48 -5.54 -4.33
C ALA A 53 5.39 -6.38 -3.07
N SER A 54 4.29 -6.17 -2.32
CA SER A 54 3.83 -7.14 -1.35
C SER A 54 3.66 -8.50 -2.03
N PRO A 55 3.90 -9.61 -1.34
CA PRO A 55 3.73 -10.95 -1.96
C PRO A 55 2.29 -11.35 -2.22
N LEU A 56 1.29 -10.62 -1.72
CA LEU A 56 -0.10 -10.94 -1.99
C LEU A 56 -0.48 -10.67 -3.44
N ARG A 57 -1.31 -11.54 -4.01
CA ARG A 57 -1.63 -11.56 -5.44
C ARG A 57 -2.14 -10.22 -5.95
N ARG A 58 -3.01 -9.55 -5.18
CA ARG A 58 -3.57 -8.25 -5.59
C ARG A 58 -2.50 -7.17 -5.75
N ALA A 59 -1.44 -7.21 -4.95
CA ALA A 59 -0.33 -6.26 -5.05
C ALA A 59 0.61 -6.61 -6.20
N VAL A 60 0.92 -7.90 -6.36
CA VAL A 60 1.78 -8.37 -7.46
C VAL A 60 1.15 -8.06 -8.81
N ASP A 61 -0.14 -8.37 -8.98
CA ASP A 61 -0.83 -8.12 -10.24
C ASP A 61 -0.93 -6.63 -10.55
N THR A 62 -1.19 -5.81 -9.54
CA THR A 62 -1.17 -4.34 -9.71
C THR A 62 0.22 -3.88 -10.17
N ALA A 63 1.27 -4.35 -9.52
CA ALA A 63 2.64 -3.98 -9.88
C ALA A 63 2.97 -4.37 -11.33
N CYS A 64 2.59 -5.58 -11.75
CA CYS A 64 2.84 -6.04 -13.12
C CYS A 64 2.12 -5.18 -14.15
N ILE A 65 0.83 -4.92 -13.91
CA ILE A 65 0.01 -4.15 -14.87
C ILE A 65 0.50 -2.70 -14.95
N VAL A 66 0.74 -2.07 -13.81
CA VAL A 66 1.14 -0.66 -13.75
C VAL A 66 2.52 -0.45 -14.37
N SER A 67 3.47 -1.31 -14.07
CA SER A 67 4.85 -1.20 -14.58
C SER A 67 5.01 -1.75 -15.99
N GLY A 68 4.17 -2.68 -16.40
CA GLY A 68 4.36 -3.45 -17.63
C GLY A 68 5.44 -4.52 -17.50
N TRP A 69 5.96 -4.76 -16.28
CA TRP A 69 7.01 -5.75 -16.05
C TRP A 69 6.43 -7.15 -15.87
N PRO A 70 7.16 -8.19 -16.32
CA PRO A 70 6.78 -9.56 -16.03
C PRO A 70 6.96 -9.86 -14.54
N GLU A 71 6.15 -10.80 -14.03
CA GLU A 71 6.12 -11.11 -12.59
C GLU A 71 7.49 -11.53 -12.05
N GLU A 72 8.24 -12.31 -12.82
CA GLU A 72 9.55 -12.81 -12.40
C GLU A 72 10.59 -11.72 -12.16
N LYS A 73 10.35 -10.51 -12.63
CA LYS A 73 11.22 -9.36 -12.40
C LYS A 73 10.76 -8.47 -11.25
N ILE A 74 9.56 -8.72 -10.70
CA ILE A 74 9.06 -7.98 -9.54
C ILE A 74 9.76 -8.50 -8.29
N GLU A 75 10.31 -7.60 -7.51
CA GLU A 75 10.94 -7.95 -6.24
C GLU A 75 9.90 -7.98 -5.14
N LEU A 76 9.57 -9.18 -4.64
CA LEU A 76 8.60 -9.36 -3.59
C LEU A 76 9.27 -9.08 -2.24
N ASP A 77 8.62 -8.25 -1.43
CA ASP A 77 9.15 -7.90 -0.12
C ASP A 77 8.08 -8.12 0.96
N PRO A 78 8.29 -9.08 1.87
CA PRO A 78 7.29 -9.38 2.90
C PRO A 78 7.05 -8.22 3.87
N ARG A 79 7.97 -7.25 3.96
CA ARG A 79 7.76 -6.05 4.79
C ARG A 79 6.63 -5.16 4.26
N LEU A 80 6.21 -5.37 3.00
CA LEU A 80 5.12 -4.63 2.36
C LEU A 80 3.76 -5.32 2.47
N ILE A 81 3.69 -6.48 3.13
CA ILE A 81 2.43 -7.21 3.26
C ILE A 81 1.45 -6.40 4.14
N GLU A 82 0.15 -6.61 3.93
CA GLU A 82 -0.86 -5.90 4.71
C GLU A 82 -0.87 -6.36 6.16
N ILE A 83 -1.39 -5.49 7.03
CA ILE A 83 -1.64 -5.87 8.43
C ILE A 83 -2.56 -7.09 8.45
N GLY A 84 -2.20 -8.07 9.29
CA GLY A 84 -3.05 -9.23 9.49
C GLY A 84 -4.18 -8.89 10.44
N PHE A 85 -5.43 -9.28 10.09
CA PHE A 85 -6.59 -9.07 10.94
C PHE A 85 -7.02 -10.35 11.67
N GLY A 86 -6.30 -11.45 11.51
CA GLY A 86 -6.60 -12.69 12.23
C GLY A 86 -8.03 -13.16 12.02
N ILE A 87 -8.74 -13.44 13.10
CA ILE A 87 -10.11 -13.96 13.04
C ILE A 87 -11.12 -12.98 12.42
N TRP A 88 -10.76 -11.71 12.26
CA TRP A 88 -11.66 -10.73 11.60
C TRP A 88 -11.57 -10.76 10.08
N GLU A 89 -10.61 -11.48 9.50
CA GLU A 89 -10.50 -11.50 8.04
C GLU A 89 -11.74 -12.10 7.39
N GLY A 90 -12.24 -11.43 6.35
CA GLY A 90 -13.49 -11.77 5.70
C GLY A 90 -14.73 -11.16 6.34
N SER A 91 -14.62 -10.55 7.53
CA SER A 91 -15.75 -9.89 8.18
C SER A 91 -16.00 -8.50 7.61
N ASP A 92 -17.26 -8.11 7.55
CA ASP A 92 -17.64 -6.73 7.25
C ASP A 92 -17.20 -5.84 8.42
N PHE A 93 -16.27 -4.92 8.16
CA PHE A 93 -15.69 -4.09 9.22
C PHE A 93 -16.72 -3.23 9.94
N ARG A 94 -17.87 -2.95 9.30
CA ARG A 94 -18.94 -2.16 9.89
C ARG A 94 -19.67 -2.89 11.02
N THR A 95 -19.47 -4.21 11.14
CA THR A 95 -20.14 -5.06 12.11
C THR A 95 -19.26 -5.43 13.31
N LEU A 96 -18.01 -4.95 13.38
CA LEU A 96 -17.06 -5.37 14.41
C LEU A 96 -17.14 -4.57 15.72
N GLY A 97 -18.07 -3.62 15.80
CA GLY A 97 -18.28 -2.82 17.01
C GLY A 97 -17.10 -1.91 17.37
N PRO A 98 -17.00 -1.46 18.64
CA PRO A 98 -15.96 -0.51 19.06
C PRO A 98 -14.53 -1.01 18.86
N ALA A 99 -14.29 -2.31 19.04
CA ALA A 99 -12.96 -2.89 18.86
C ALA A 99 -12.48 -2.74 17.40
N GLY A 100 -13.37 -2.98 16.44
CA GLY A 100 -13.05 -2.79 15.01
C GLY A 100 -13.00 -1.33 14.62
N THR A 101 -13.92 -0.53 15.14
CA THR A 101 -13.98 0.92 14.88
C THR A 101 -12.68 1.62 15.32
N ALA A 102 -12.06 1.16 16.42
CA ALA A 102 -10.82 1.74 16.93
C ALA A 102 -9.70 1.73 15.89
N PHE A 103 -9.64 0.72 15.04
CA PHE A 103 -8.61 0.65 14.00
C PHE A 103 -8.64 1.91 13.10
N PHE A 104 -9.81 2.38 12.75
CA PHE A 104 -9.99 3.54 11.87
C PHE A 104 -10.06 4.87 12.63
N GLU A 105 -10.77 4.91 13.75
CA GLU A 105 -11.07 6.16 14.45
C GLU A 105 -10.05 6.54 15.52
N THR A 106 -9.53 5.56 16.24
CA THR A 106 -8.55 5.75 17.32
C THR A 106 -7.42 4.73 17.21
N PRO A 107 -6.63 4.78 16.12
CA PRO A 107 -5.60 3.76 15.88
C PRO A 107 -4.59 3.62 17.03
N GLN A 108 -4.34 4.70 17.76
CA GLN A 108 -3.46 4.65 18.95
C GLN A 108 -4.00 3.73 20.05
N ASN A 109 -5.30 3.43 20.04
CA ASN A 109 -5.96 2.55 21.00
C ASN A 109 -6.32 1.19 20.42
N TYR A 110 -5.91 0.92 19.19
CA TYR A 110 -6.26 -0.34 18.52
C TYR A 110 -5.56 -1.52 19.16
N THR A 111 -6.35 -2.55 19.51
CA THR A 111 -5.86 -3.86 19.94
C THR A 111 -6.27 -4.89 18.89
N PRO A 112 -5.31 -5.63 18.32
CA PRO A 112 -5.67 -6.61 17.28
C PRO A 112 -6.47 -7.78 17.86
N PRO A 113 -7.32 -8.40 17.03
CA PRO A 113 -8.01 -9.63 17.43
C PRO A 113 -7.05 -10.80 17.48
N GLN A 114 -7.53 -11.96 17.92
CA GLN A 114 -6.75 -13.18 17.94
C GLN A 114 -6.15 -13.45 16.54
N GLY A 115 -4.85 -13.69 16.49
CA GLY A 115 -4.13 -13.92 15.25
C GLY A 115 -3.87 -12.67 14.43
N GLY A 116 -4.29 -11.50 14.91
CA GLY A 116 -4.04 -10.23 14.24
C GLY A 116 -2.69 -9.62 14.58
N GLU A 117 -2.27 -8.69 13.74
CA GLU A 117 -1.00 -7.96 13.89
C GLU A 117 -1.26 -6.59 14.52
N SER A 118 -0.37 -6.15 15.42
CA SER A 118 -0.46 -4.80 16.00
C SER A 118 0.03 -3.74 15.00
N LEU A 119 -0.41 -2.50 15.18
CA LEU A 119 0.11 -1.38 14.39
C LEU A 119 1.61 -1.15 14.64
N ASP A 120 2.09 -1.37 15.86
CA ASP A 120 3.53 -1.26 16.15
C ASP A 120 4.35 -2.24 15.31
N SER A 121 3.86 -3.46 15.10
CA SER A 121 4.50 -4.44 14.24
C SER A 121 4.56 -3.96 12.80
N VAL A 122 3.47 -3.42 12.28
CA VAL A 122 3.42 -2.86 10.91
C VAL A 122 4.41 -1.71 10.78
N LEU A 123 4.46 -0.81 11.76
CA LEU A 123 5.40 0.31 11.74
C LEU A 123 6.85 -0.16 11.73
N ARG A 124 7.19 -1.17 12.51
CA ARG A 124 8.57 -1.70 12.56
C ARG A 124 9.01 -2.30 11.23
N ARG A 125 8.18 -3.18 10.63
CA ARG A 125 8.57 -3.84 9.39
C ARG A 125 8.56 -2.89 8.19
N THR A 126 7.60 -1.96 8.13
CA THR A 126 7.60 -0.93 7.07
C THR A 126 8.73 0.07 7.28
N GLY A 127 9.10 0.37 8.53
CA GLY A 127 10.28 1.18 8.83
C GLY A 127 11.57 0.57 8.31
N GLY A 128 11.71 -0.76 8.40
CA GLY A 128 12.83 -1.46 7.78
C GLY A 128 12.86 -1.30 6.27
N PHE A 129 11.70 -1.31 5.62
CA PHE A 129 11.61 -1.06 4.18
C PHE A 129 11.99 0.39 3.85
N LEU A 130 11.56 1.37 4.66
CA LEU A 130 11.97 2.76 4.47
C LEU A 130 13.48 2.94 4.57
N ASP A 131 14.12 2.26 5.51
CA ASP A 131 15.57 2.29 5.63
C ASP A 131 16.24 1.81 4.34
N ALA A 132 15.70 0.76 3.74
CA ALA A 132 16.19 0.24 2.46
C ALA A 132 15.98 1.26 1.32
N LEU A 133 14.82 1.92 1.27
CA LEU A 133 14.56 2.95 0.27
C LEU A 133 15.54 4.12 0.37
N GLN A 134 15.93 4.49 1.58
CA GLN A 134 16.88 5.59 1.80
C GLN A 134 18.29 5.29 1.27
N GLN A 135 18.59 4.02 1.02
CA GLN A 135 19.88 3.58 0.48
C GLN A 135 19.87 3.42 -1.05
N LEU A 136 18.76 3.74 -1.72
CA LEU A 136 18.68 3.62 -3.18
C LEU A 136 19.70 4.55 -3.86
N PRO A 137 20.29 4.11 -5.01
CA PRO A 137 21.17 4.98 -5.79
C PRO A 137 20.44 6.19 -6.34
N GLU A 138 21.21 7.19 -6.74
CA GLU A 138 20.70 8.38 -7.43
C GLU A 138 20.09 8.02 -8.80
N ASP A 139 19.19 8.88 -9.24
CA ASP A 139 18.59 8.84 -10.58
C ASP A 139 17.90 7.51 -10.88
N ARG A 140 17.08 7.07 -9.92
CA ARG A 140 16.23 5.88 -10.07
C ARG A 140 14.76 6.24 -10.02
N HIS A 141 13.95 5.46 -10.72
CA HIS A 141 12.49 5.49 -10.61
C HIS A 141 12.03 4.12 -10.14
N VAL A 142 11.36 4.10 -9.01
CA VAL A 142 10.99 2.87 -8.32
C VAL A 142 9.49 2.84 -8.07
N LEU A 143 8.85 1.70 -8.38
CA LEU A 143 7.45 1.46 -8.08
C LEU A 143 7.35 0.53 -6.88
N VAL A 144 6.45 0.84 -5.95
CA VAL A 144 6.20 0.03 -4.75
C VAL A 144 4.69 -0.19 -4.64
N ALA A 145 4.25 -1.43 -4.85
CA ALA A 145 2.84 -1.79 -4.75
C ALA A 145 2.57 -2.49 -3.41
N SER A 146 1.59 -1.99 -2.67
CA SER A 146 1.28 -2.48 -1.34
C SER A 146 -0.20 -2.23 -1.00
N HIS A 147 -0.51 -2.06 0.26
CA HIS A 147 -1.87 -2.09 0.81
C HIS A 147 -2.14 -0.85 1.65
N GLY A 148 -3.42 -0.63 1.97
CA GLY A 148 -3.86 0.57 2.67
C GLY A 148 -3.12 0.84 3.98
N ALA A 149 -3.13 -0.10 4.91
CA ALA A 149 -2.49 0.13 6.22
C ALA A 149 -0.96 0.13 6.12
N ALA A 150 -0.37 -0.78 5.33
CA ALA A 150 1.08 -0.81 5.14
C ALA A 150 1.59 0.50 4.52
N LEU A 151 0.92 1.01 3.49
CA LEU A 151 1.29 2.29 2.86
C LEU A 151 1.07 3.47 3.80
N ASN A 152 0.00 3.44 4.60
CA ASN A 152 -0.23 4.48 5.60
C ASN A 152 0.86 4.47 6.67
N ALA A 153 1.37 3.29 7.03
CA ALA A 153 2.50 3.18 7.96
C ALA A 153 3.76 3.81 7.38
N LEU A 154 4.03 3.60 6.09
CA LEU A 154 5.13 4.25 5.39
C LEU A 154 4.95 5.77 5.38
N TYR A 155 3.79 6.23 4.98
CA TYR A 155 3.46 7.66 4.88
C TYR A 155 3.61 8.36 6.23
N LEU A 156 3.06 7.76 7.29
CA LEU A 156 3.14 8.29 8.64
C LEU A 156 4.60 8.53 9.06
N GLN A 157 5.46 7.54 8.81
CA GLN A 157 6.87 7.61 9.20
C GLN A 157 7.64 8.63 8.37
N ILE A 158 7.35 8.75 7.08
CA ILE A 158 7.97 9.75 6.21
C ILE A 158 7.59 11.16 6.68
N LYS A 159 6.35 11.36 7.07
CA LYS A 159 5.86 12.66 7.56
C LYS A 159 6.19 12.93 9.03
N GLY A 160 6.65 11.94 9.79
CA GLY A 160 6.93 12.08 11.20
C GLY A 160 5.68 12.32 12.04
N LEU A 161 4.55 11.71 11.69
CA LEU A 161 3.28 11.94 12.36
C LEU A 161 3.07 10.93 13.50
N PRO A 162 2.31 11.32 14.57
CA PRO A 162 1.95 10.37 15.63
C PRO A 162 0.92 9.35 15.16
N LEU A 163 0.83 8.23 15.88
CA LEU A 163 -0.07 7.13 15.53
C LEU A 163 -1.53 7.55 15.46
N SER A 164 -1.95 8.53 16.26
CA SER A 164 -3.32 9.07 16.22
C SER A 164 -3.70 9.62 14.85
N LEU A 165 -2.71 10.00 14.02
CA LEU A 165 -2.90 10.53 12.67
C LEU A 165 -2.63 9.49 11.59
N PHE A 166 -2.71 8.20 11.94
CA PHE A 166 -2.42 7.09 11.02
C PHE A 166 -3.19 7.19 9.70
N TRP A 167 -4.44 7.64 9.75
CA TRP A 167 -5.31 7.74 8.58
C TRP A 167 -5.42 9.16 8.01
N THR A 168 -4.46 10.03 8.29
CA THR A 168 -4.44 11.41 7.77
C THR A 168 -4.51 11.43 6.24
N HIS A 169 -3.74 10.58 5.59
CA HIS A 169 -3.86 10.32 4.15
C HIS A 169 -4.41 8.93 3.96
N ARG A 170 -5.40 8.77 3.10
CA ARG A 170 -5.97 7.46 2.78
C ARG A 170 -5.64 7.10 1.35
N PHE A 171 -5.03 5.92 1.18
CA PHE A 171 -4.78 5.38 -0.15
C PHE A 171 -6.05 4.71 -0.66
N GLY A 172 -6.65 5.26 -1.72
CA GLY A 172 -7.69 4.56 -2.47
C GLY A 172 -7.08 3.52 -3.41
N ASN A 173 -7.89 2.66 -4.00
CA ASN A 173 -7.40 1.64 -4.93
C ASN A 173 -6.67 2.29 -6.11
N CYS A 174 -5.43 1.88 -6.33
CA CYS A 174 -4.51 2.42 -7.34
C CYS A 174 -4.20 3.91 -7.21
N SER A 175 -4.46 4.52 -6.05
CA SER A 175 -3.95 5.87 -5.79
C SER A 175 -2.44 5.81 -5.55
N ILE A 176 -1.76 6.89 -5.83
CA ILE A 176 -0.30 6.96 -5.85
C ILE A 176 0.17 8.13 -5.00
N VAL A 177 1.23 7.91 -4.24
CA VAL A 177 2.01 8.97 -3.61
C VAL A 177 3.41 8.89 -4.18
N ARG A 178 3.87 9.99 -4.79
CA ARG A 178 5.22 10.10 -5.33
C ARG A 178 6.13 10.71 -4.30
N LEU A 179 7.21 10.00 -4.00
CA LEU A 179 8.23 10.42 -3.05
C LEU A 179 9.48 10.85 -3.78
N GLY A 180 10.21 11.80 -3.21
CA GLY A 180 11.56 12.13 -3.63
C GLY A 180 12.57 11.67 -2.58
N LEU A 181 13.71 11.20 -3.04
CA LEU A 181 14.84 10.86 -2.19
C LEU A 181 16.00 11.77 -2.55
N SER A 182 16.44 12.55 -1.56
CA SER A 182 17.56 13.47 -1.73
C SER A 182 18.39 13.49 -0.45
N GLY A 183 19.69 13.22 -0.58
CA GLY A 183 20.59 13.19 0.56
C GLY A 183 20.18 12.19 1.64
N GLY A 184 19.64 11.04 1.26
CA GLY A 184 19.16 10.02 2.18
C GLY A 184 17.84 10.37 2.86
N ARG A 185 17.16 11.43 2.43
CA ARG A 185 15.92 11.91 3.01
C ARG A 185 14.75 11.73 2.05
N LEU A 186 13.69 11.10 2.55
CA LEU A 186 12.44 10.92 1.81
C LEU A 186 11.49 12.09 2.09
N SER A 187 10.82 12.56 1.04
CA SER A 187 9.79 13.59 1.15
C SER A 187 8.64 13.28 0.20
N VAL A 188 7.44 13.73 0.55
CA VAL A 188 6.28 13.58 -0.33
C VAL A 188 6.31 14.71 -1.36
N LEU A 189 6.36 14.35 -2.64
CA LEU A 189 6.37 15.32 -3.75
C LEU A 189 4.96 15.56 -4.30
N GLU A 190 4.15 14.52 -4.45
CA GLU A 190 2.84 14.62 -5.06
C GLU A 190 1.94 13.47 -4.63
N GLU A 191 0.65 13.75 -4.52
CA GLU A 191 -0.39 12.77 -4.23
C GLU A 191 -1.36 12.74 -5.41
N TYR A 192 -1.49 11.58 -6.04
CA TYR A 192 -2.40 11.38 -7.17
C TYR A 192 -3.70 10.76 -6.68
N PRO A 193 -4.85 11.28 -7.11
CA PRO A 193 -6.13 10.66 -6.78
C PRO A 193 -6.26 9.28 -7.40
N GLU A 194 -7.31 8.54 -7.00
CA GLU A 194 -7.62 7.27 -7.65
C GLU A 194 -7.83 7.49 -9.15
N PRO A 195 -7.26 6.63 -10.00
CA PRO A 195 -7.53 6.72 -11.43
C PRO A 195 -8.98 6.39 -11.72
N VAL A 196 -9.58 7.15 -12.63
CA VAL A 196 -10.94 6.85 -13.10
C VAL A 196 -10.82 5.68 -14.08
N ALA A 197 -11.37 4.54 -13.71
CA ALA A 197 -11.39 3.38 -14.58
C ALA A 197 -12.35 3.64 -15.76
N PRO A 198 -11.97 3.25 -16.99
CA PRO A 198 -12.88 3.36 -18.13
C PRO A 198 -14.13 2.50 -17.91
N ALA A 199 -15.25 2.99 -18.39
CA ALA A 199 -16.53 2.31 -18.26
C ALA A 199 -16.55 0.96 -18.98
#